data_e217f61114b13944d5960486d7f7d9dc
#
_entry.id   e217f61114b13944d5960486d7f7d9dc
#
_cell.length_a   1.000
_cell.length_b   1.000
_cell.length_c   1.000
_cell.angle_alpha   90.00
_cell.angle_beta   90.00
_cell.angle_gamma   90.00
#
_symmetry.space_group_name_H-M   'P 1'
#
loop_
_entity.id
_entity.type
_entity.pdbx_description
1 polymer ?
#
loop_
_entity_poly.entity_id
_entity_poly.type
_entity_poly.pdbx_seq_one_letter_code
_entity_poly.pdbx_strand_id
1 'polypeptide(L)'
;MKKLWLSATLVAALSACTSMPPAASQAGGPIKKPEMDRIAAAPAAMAATAASGSFSQFLALSAQMQPELAPAVAAYERKATLQGDDLVNISRLLGLYNRLKNQAAVIDATARMVSIPTVRSDKVPPHEDKHIIAFGALVEGMAKEFGLQYRNVDNRVFEVKLPGSGPDEFGILTHSDVVPVVADEWVLDDGTKLDPFKLTRVGGNLYGRGSIDDKGSIATVLYAMKAVKESGLPLARTIRLMIETTEETGGDAMKYYRAKTTLPEYNIVLDSKYPAVVAEKGSGALRASFPLQA
;
A
#
# COMPACT_ATOMS: atom_id res chain seq x y z
N MET A 1 8.25 -25.13 -1.81
CA MET A 1 8.51 -24.36 -0.59
C MET A 1 9.50 -23.19 -0.78
N LYS A 2 10.44 -23.22 -1.74
CA LYS A 2 11.45 -22.14 -1.93
C LYS A 2 10.93 -20.83 -2.60
N LYS A 3 9.73 -20.83 -3.20
CA LYS A 3 9.17 -19.65 -3.93
C LYS A 3 8.29 -18.72 -3.08
N LEU A 4 7.98 -19.08 -1.83
CA LEU A 4 7.08 -18.30 -0.96
C LEU A 4 7.72 -17.01 -0.41
N TRP A 5 9.04 -16.95 -0.32
CA TRP A 5 9.77 -15.94 0.43
C TRP A 5 9.85 -14.55 -0.25
N LEU A 6 9.86 -14.49 -1.59
CA LEU A 6 9.90 -13.19 -2.26
C LEU A 6 8.56 -12.43 -2.14
N SER A 7 7.45 -13.16 -2.08
CA SER A 7 6.12 -12.58 -1.87
C SER A 7 5.97 -11.97 -0.47
N ALA A 8 6.49 -12.70 0.55
CA ALA A 8 6.54 -12.19 1.93
C ALA A 8 7.44 -10.96 2.07
N THR A 9 8.40 -10.79 1.21
CA THR A 9 9.40 -9.73 1.27
C THR A 9 8.89 -8.39 0.74
N LEU A 10 8.00 -8.37 -0.24
CA LEU A 10 7.34 -7.12 -0.65
C LEU A 10 6.43 -6.60 0.47
N VAL A 11 5.71 -7.51 1.15
CA VAL A 11 4.93 -7.21 2.36
C VAL A 11 5.84 -6.70 3.48
N ALA A 12 7.02 -7.32 3.67
CA ALA A 12 8.00 -6.85 4.63
C ALA A 12 8.61 -5.49 4.23
N ALA A 13 8.78 -5.19 2.94
CA ALA A 13 9.22 -3.88 2.48
C ALA A 13 8.13 -2.81 2.64
N LEU A 14 6.88 -3.18 2.56
CA LEU A 14 5.73 -2.33 2.87
C LEU A 14 5.47 -2.27 4.39
N SER A 15 5.69 -3.40 5.10
CA SER A 15 5.55 -3.56 6.56
C SER A 15 6.83 -3.26 7.34
N ALA A 16 7.97 -3.03 6.70
CA ALA A 16 9.22 -2.64 7.37
C ALA A 16 9.14 -1.26 8.04
N CYS A 17 7.96 -0.67 8.04
CA CYS A 17 7.61 0.37 9.00
C CYS A 17 7.37 -0.19 10.43
N THR A 18 7.28 -1.52 10.60
CA THR A 18 7.11 -2.16 11.92
C THR A 18 8.02 -3.38 12.01
N SER A 19 9.11 -3.29 12.79
CA SER A 19 9.99 -4.41 13.09
C SER A 19 9.23 -5.47 13.92
N MET A 20 9.13 -6.70 13.41
CA MET A 20 8.69 -7.84 14.20
C MET A 20 9.84 -8.82 14.44
N PRO A 21 10.10 -9.23 15.68
CA PRO A 21 10.91 -10.42 15.96
C PRO A 21 10.15 -11.70 15.59
N PRO A 22 10.83 -12.86 15.37
CA PRO A 22 10.17 -14.11 15.02
C PRO A 22 9.20 -14.54 16.12
N ALA A 23 8.05 -15.06 15.69
CA ALA A 23 6.98 -15.47 16.57
C ALA A 23 7.42 -16.55 17.57
N ALA A 24 7.53 -16.15 18.82
CA ALA A 24 7.38 -17.05 19.96
C ALA A 24 5.93 -16.89 20.44
N SER A 25 5.23 -18.02 20.51
CA SER A 25 3.85 -18.08 20.99
C SER A 25 3.75 -17.63 22.45
N GLN A 26 3.30 -16.41 22.68
CA GLN A 26 2.73 -16.00 23.94
C GLN A 26 1.59 -15.00 23.72
N ALA A 27 0.48 -15.29 24.38
CA ALA A 27 -0.76 -14.53 24.31
C ALA A 27 -0.59 -13.05 24.72
N GLY A 28 -1.08 -12.15 23.88
CA GLY A 28 -1.74 -10.89 24.12
C GLY A 28 -1.23 -9.98 25.24
N GLY A 29 -0.32 -9.05 24.89
CA GLY A 29 -0.18 -7.77 25.59
C GLY A 29 -0.16 -6.62 24.58
N PRO A 30 -0.55 -5.39 24.94
CA PRO A 30 -0.55 -4.26 24.01
C PRO A 30 0.88 -3.98 23.52
N ILE A 31 1.01 -3.78 22.21
CA ILE A 31 2.28 -3.40 21.55
C ILE A 31 2.77 -2.10 22.19
N LYS A 32 3.92 -2.17 22.86
CA LYS A 32 4.50 -1.01 23.53
C LYS A 32 5.05 0.00 22.51
N LYS A 33 4.65 1.26 22.64
CA LYS A 33 5.04 2.45 21.87
C LYS A 33 6.54 2.64 21.52
N PRO A 34 7.55 2.07 22.21
CA PRO A 34 8.96 2.38 21.94
C PRO A 34 9.52 1.94 20.59
N GLU A 35 8.85 1.03 19.87
CA GLU A 35 9.37 0.56 18.56
C GLU A 35 9.07 1.49 17.40
N MET A 36 7.97 2.23 17.44
CA MET A 36 7.64 3.23 16.41
C MET A 36 8.59 4.45 16.46
N ASP A 37 9.07 4.83 17.63
CA ASP A 37 10.00 5.96 17.78
C ASP A 37 11.40 5.64 17.24
N ARG A 38 11.84 4.38 17.25
CA ARG A 38 13.13 3.98 16.64
C ARG A 38 13.14 4.06 15.12
N ILE A 39 11.99 3.87 14.48
CA ILE A 39 11.86 4.00 13.02
C ILE A 39 11.84 5.48 12.59
N ALA A 40 11.41 6.39 13.48
CA ALA A 40 11.38 7.83 13.21
C ALA A 40 12.78 8.48 13.14
N ALA A 41 13.78 7.91 13.80
CA ALA A 41 15.10 8.50 13.95
C ALA A 41 16.16 7.83 13.06
N ALA A 42 15.92 7.74 11.76
CA ALA A 42 17.01 7.40 10.84
C ALA A 42 18.10 8.49 10.95
N PRO A 43 19.39 8.11 11.05
CA PRO A 43 20.48 9.08 11.10
C PRO A 43 20.39 10.09 9.96
N ALA A 44 20.68 11.35 10.23
CA ALA A 44 20.59 12.42 9.23
C ALA A 44 21.38 12.10 7.94
N ALA A 45 22.52 11.41 8.07
CA ALA A 45 23.33 10.95 6.94
C ALA A 45 22.57 9.96 6.05
N MET A 46 21.79 9.04 6.61
CA MET A 46 20.97 8.10 5.84
C MET A 46 19.83 8.83 5.10
N ALA A 47 19.19 9.80 5.76
CA ALA A 47 18.16 10.61 5.14
C ALA A 47 18.71 11.44 3.95
N ALA A 48 19.86 12.07 4.12
CA ALA A 48 20.54 12.83 3.07
C ALA A 48 20.93 11.92 1.88
N THR A 49 21.50 10.75 2.17
CA THR A 49 21.90 9.78 1.13
C THR A 49 20.68 9.22 0.41
N ALA A 50 19.57 8.95 1.11
CA ALA A 50 18.34 8.50 0.47
C ALA A 50 17.74 9.58 -0.44
N ALA A 51 17.78 10.85 -0.02
CA ALA A 51 17.21 11.96 -0.79
C ALA A 51 17.94 12.20 -2.13
N SER A 52 19.26 12.12 -2.16
CA SER A 52 20.10 12.51 -3.31
C SER A 52 20.83 11.34 -3.98
N GLY A 53 20.98 10.20 -3.29
CA GLY A 53 21.77 9.07 -3.75
C GLY A 53 20.95 7.92 -4.33
N SER A 54 21.71 6.95 -4.86
CA SER A 54 21.15 5.66 -5.32
C SER A 54 20.94 4.70 -4.14
N PHE A 55 20.18 3.62 -4.40
CA PHE A 55 20.01 2.56 -3.39
C PHE A 55 21.35 1.90 -3.04
N SER A 56 22.26 1.66 -4.00
CA SER A 56 23.61 1.15 -3.72
C SER A 56 24.42 2.05 -2.79
N GLN A 57 24.37 3.37 -2.99
CA GLN A 57 25.03 4.31 -2.07
C GLN A 57 24.44 4.26 -0.66
N PHE A 58 23.12 4.14 -0.56
CA PHE A 58 22.43 3.96 0.70
C PHE A 58 22.81 2.66 1.40
N LEU A 59 22.92 1.56 0.66
CA LEU A 59 23.41 0.28 1.19
C LEU A 59 24.85 0.34 1.67
N ALA A 60 25.74 0.99 0.91
CA ALA A 60 27.13 1.15 1.30
C ALA A 60 27.26 1.94 2.63
N LEU A 61 26.50 3.03 2.77
CA LEU A 61 26.44 3.78 4.03
C LEU A 61 25.87 2.91 5.17
N SER A 62 24.83 2.14 4.90
CA SER A 62 24.22 1.26 5.91
C SER A 62 25.21 0.20 6.42
N ALA A 63 26.01 -0.40 5.53
CA ALA A 63 27.06 -1.35 5.91
C ALA A 63 28.21 -0.72 6.68
N GLN A 64 28.52 0.57 6.43
CA GLN A 64 29.52 1.30 7.22
C GLN A 64 29.02 1.57 8.65
N MET A 65 27.74 1.86 8.81
CA MET A 65 27.12 2.13 10.11
C MET A 65 26.80 0.87 10.90
N GLN A 66 26.53 -0.23 10.21
CA GLN A 66 26.15 -1.54 10.74
C GLN A 66 26.95 -2.62 10.00
N PRO A 67 28.18 -2.93 10.47
CA PRO A 67 29.07 -3.87 9.75
C PRO A 67 28.50 -5.26 9.54
N GLU A 68 27.53 -5.69 10.35
CA GLU A 68 26.81 -6.96 10.19
C GLU A 68 25.99 -7.04 8.89
N LEU A 69 25.66 -5.89 8.28
CA LEU A 69 24.96 -5.84 6.99
C LEU A 69 25.90 -6.01 5.78
N ALA A 70 27.22 -5.88 5.98
CA ALA A 70 28.19 -5.91 4.89
C ALA A 70 28.12 -7.18 4.01
N PRO A 71 27.91 -8.40 4.53
CA PRO A 71 27.76 -9.59 3.70
C PRO A 71 26.55 -9.51 2.76
N ALA A 72 25.37 -9.07 3.27
CA ALA A 72 24.15 -8.91 2.49
C ALA A 72 24.31 -7.84 1.40
N VAL A 73 24.92 -6.71 1.74
CA VAL A 73 25.19 -5.62 0.78
C VAL A 73 26.15 -6.09 -0.31
N ALA A 74 27.23 -6.80 0.05
CA ALA A 74 28.17 -7.35 -0.91
C ALA A 74 27.50 -8.41 -1.83
N ALA A 75 26.57 -9.21 -1.31
CA ALA A 75 25.80 -10.16 -2.12
C ALA A 75 24.88 -9.44 -3.12
N TYR A 76 24.20 -8.39 -2.68
CA TYR A 76 23.39 -7.54 -3.55
C TYR A 76 24.21 -6.90 -4.68
N GLU A 77 25.36 -6.29 -4.35
CA GLU A 77 26.23 -5.61 -5.33
C GLU A 77 26.79 -6.58 -6.39
N ARG A 78 27.06 -7.81 -6.01
CA ARG A 78 27.48 -8.88 -6.94
C ARG A 78 26.32 -9.50 -7.71
N LYS A 79 25.09 -8.99 -7.52
CA LYS A 79 23.85 -9.56 -8.11
C LYS A 79 23.66 -11.04 -7.78
N ALA A 80 24.14 -11.48 -6.62
CA ALA A 80 23.93 -12.82 -6.15
C ALA A 80 22.45 -13.06 -5.78
N THR A 81 22.01 -14.30 -5.81
CA THR A 81 20.68 -14.66 -5.34
C THR A 81 20.64 -14.49 -3.81
N LEU A 82 19.88 -13.49 -3.36
CA LEU A 82 19.66 -13.23 -1.93
C LEU A 82 18.71 -14.28 -1.34
N GLN A 83 19.04 -14.82 -0.18
CA GLN A 83 18.25 -15.80 0.56
C GLN A 83 18.35 -15.55 2.07
N GLY A 84 17.39 -16.09 2.84
CA GLY A 84 17.40 -15.99 4.29
C GLY A 84 17.54 -14.56 4.79
N ASP A 85 18.45 -14.37 5.73
CA ASP A 85 18.66 -13.07 6.39
C ASP A 85 19.18 -11.99 5.44
N ASP A 86 19.98 -12.35 4.45
CA ASP A 86 20.45 -11.36 3.44
C ASP A 86 19.30 -10.76 2.68
N LEU A 87 18.33 -11.58 2.23
CA LEU A 87 17.13 -11.11 1.56
C LEU A 87 16.29 -10.22 2.47
N VAL A 88 16.11 -10.63 3.73
CA VAL A 88 15.35 -9.85 4.73
C VAL A 88 16.02 -8.50 4.99
N ASN A 89 17.33 -8.47 5.18
CA ASN A 89 18.08 -7.26 5.47
C ASN A 89 18.05 -6.28 4.30
N ILE A 90 18.31 -6.74 3.08
CA ILE A 90 18.23 -5.87 1.88
C ILE A 90 16.81 -5.33 1.66
N SER A 91 15.78 -6.16 1.90
CA SER A 91 14.39 -5.73 1.78
C SER A 91 13.99 -4.68 2.82
N ARG A 92 14.45 -4.84 4.07
CA ARG A 92 14.25 -3.83 5.13
C ARG A 92 14.94 -2.50 4.78
N LEU A 93 16.17 -2.58 4.28
CA LEU A 93 16.91 -1.39 3.84
C LEU A 93 16.23 -0.72 2.64
N LEU A 94 15.67 -1.49 1.70
CA LEU A 94 14.89 -0.94 0.59
C LEU A 94 13.63 -0.23 1.08
N GLY A 95 12.92 -0.81 2.04
CA GLY A 95 11.76 -0.16 2.68
C GLY A 95 12.13 1.15 3.37
N LEU A 96 13.23 1.17 4.13
CA LEU A 96 13.74 2.38 4.78
C LEU A 96 14.17 3.45 3.75
N TYR A 97 14.91 3.05 2.72
CA TYR A 97 15.32 3.93 1.63
C TYR A 97 14.10 4.55 0.93
N ASN A 98 13.11 3.72 0.56
CA ASN A 98 11.89 4.20 -0.06
C ASN A 98 11.15 5.21 0.82
N ARG A 99 10.99 4.92 2.10
CA ARG A 99 10.38 5.84 3.05
C ARG A 99 11.12 7.18 3.11
N LEU A 100 12.43 7.16 3.30
CA LEU A 100 13.23 8.37 3.42
C LEU A 100 13.23 9.19 2.13
N LYS A 101 13.28 8.52 0.97
CA LYS A 101 13.32 9.16 -0.34
C LYS A 101 11.97 9.69 -0.79
N ASN A 102 10.91 8.90 -0.63
CA ASN A 102 9.64 9.13 -1.30
C ASN A 102 8.50 9.56 -0.36
N GLN A 103 8.72 9.72 0.95
CA GLN A 103 7.65 10.07 1.90
C GLN A 103 6.84 11.29 1.47
N ALA A 104 7.51 12.37 1.06
CA ALA A 104 6.82 13.57 0.60
C ALA A 104 6.00 13.33 -0.67
N ALA A 105 6.54 12.56 -1.61
CA ALA A 105 5.87 12.22 -2.85
C ALA A 105 4.67 11.26 -2.65
N VAL A 106 4.76 10.34 -1.67
CA VAL A 106 3.62 9.49 -1.27
C VAL A 106 2.50 10.34 -0.68
N ILE A 107 2.83 11.33 0.18
CA ILE A 107 1.85 12.25 0.76
C ILE A 107 1.20 13.09 -0.36
N ASP A 108 1.98 13.60 -1.31
CA ASP A 108 1.45 14.35 -2.45
C ASP A 108 0.53 13.48 -3.33
N ALA A 109 0.94 12.26 -3.64
CA ALA A 109 0.11 11.32 -4.38
C ALA A 109 -1.20 11.02 -3.65
N THR A 110 -1.14 10.80 -2.32
CA THR A 110 -2.34 10.63 -1.49
C THR A 110 -3.22 11.88 -1.55
N ALA A 111 -2.66 13.09 -1.51
CA ALA A 111 -3.42 14.34 -1.61
C ALA A 111 -4.14 14.44 -2.97
N ARG A 112 -3.45 14.12 -4.07
CA ARG A 112 -4.07 14.09 -5.41
C ARG A 112 -5.19 13.05 -5.50
N MET A 113 -5.03 11.88 -4.91
CA MET A 113 -6.06 10.84 -4.86
C MET A 113 -7.25 11.27 -3.99
N VAL A 114 -7.01 11.86 -2.82
CA VAL A 114 -8.05 12.37 -1.92
C VAL A 114 -8.87 13.46 -2.59
N SER A 115 -8.26 14.33 -3.41
CA SER A 115 -8.94 15.41 -4.09
C SER A 115 -9.97 14.96 -5.15
N ILE A 116 -9.97 13.68 -5.50
CA ILE A 116 -10.97 13.09 -6.39
C ILE A 116 -12.05 12.42 -5.52
N PRO A 117 -13.27 13.00 -5.39
CA PRO A 117 -14.31 12.49 -4.49
C PRO A 117 -15.02 11.25 -5.10
N THR A 118 -14.41 10.09 -4.97
CA THR A 118 -14.93 8.80 -5.47
C THR A 118 -16.04 8.23 -4.58
N VAL A 119 -16.94 9.08 -4.13
CA VAL A 119 -18.13 8.70 -3.36
C VAL A 119 -19.16 8.08 -4.28
N ARG A 120 -19.67 6.92 -3.93
CA ARG A 120 -20.73 6.29 -4.72
C ARG A 120 -21.99 7.14 -4.75
N SER A 121 -22.60 7.22 -5.92
CA SER A 121 -23.92 7.81 -6.17
C SER A 121 -24.88 6.73 -6.65
N ASP A 122 -26.08 6.69 -6.11
CA ASP A 122 -27.16 5.81 -6.61
C ASP A 122 -27.72 6.24 -7.98
N LYS A 123 -27.30 7.44 -8.47
CA LYS A 123 -27.77 8.01 -9.72
C LYS A 123 -26.97 7.60 -10.95
N VAL A 124 -25.71 7.18 -10.74
CA VAL A 124 -24.77 6.83 -11.81
C VAL A 124 -24.10 5.52 -11.46
N PRO A 125 -24.04 4.54 -12.39
CA PRO A 125 -23.25 3.34 -12.18
C PRO A 125 -21.78 3.69 -11.85
N PRO A 126 -21.15 3.03 -10.87
CA PRO A 126 -19.77 3.38 -10.45
C PRO A 126 -18.78 3.47 -11.62
N HIS A 127 -18.83 2.55 -12.56
CA HIS A 127 -17.93 2.50 -13.72
C HIS A 127 -18.17 3.59 -14.78
N GLU A 128 -19.27 4.34 -14.67
CA GLU A 128 -19.59 5.50 -15.50
C GLU A 128 -19.39 6.83 -14.74
N ASP A 129 -19.09 6.75 -13.44
CA ASP A 129 -18.87 7.95 -12.63
C ASP A 129 -17.58 8.66 -13.05
N LYS A 130 -17.70 9.97 -13.29
CA LYS A 130 -16.59 10.81 -13.76
C LYS A 130 -15.40 10.84 -12.80
N HIS A 131 -15.64 10.69 -11.49
CA HIS A 131 -14.58 10.69 -10.49
C HIS A 131 -13.84 9.36 -10.47
N ILE A 132 -14.55 8.24 -10.66
CA ILE A 132 -13.92 6.91 -10.84
C ILE A 132 -13.04 6.91 -12.10
N ILE A 133 -13.57 7.43 -13.22
CA ILE A 133 -12.81 7.56 -14.48
C ILE A 133 -11.58 8.45 -14.28
N ALA A 134 -11.73 9.60 -13.63
CA ALA A 134 -10.61 10.50 -13.33
C ALA A 134 -9.58 9.86 -12.41
N PHE A 135 -10.02 9.06 -11.43
CA PHE A 135 -9.12 8.32 -10.54
C PHE A 135 -8.30 7.28 -11.33
N GLY A 136 -8.95 6.53 -12.21
CA GLY A 136 -8.26 5.58 -13.10
C GLY A 136 -7.21 6.26 -13.97
N ALA A 137 -7.52 7.44 -14.53
CA ALA A 137 -6.56 8.22 -15.32
C ALA A 137 -5.36 8.72 -14.48
N LEU A 138 -5.59 9.09 -13.22
CA LEU A 138 -4.50 9.45 -12.29
C LEU A 138 -3.58 8.26 -12.05
N VAL A 139 -4.14 7.08 -11.77
CA VAL A 139 -3.36 5.84 -11.55
C VAL A 139 -2.59 5.46 -12.81
N GLU A 140 -3.21 5.56 -14.00
CA GLU A 140 -2.53 5.33 -15.28
C GLU A 140 -1.33 6.25 -15.47
N GLY A 141 -1.50 7.54 -15.21
CA GLY A 141 -0.41 8.52 -15.28
C GLY A 141 0.76 8.17 -14.39
N MET A 142 0.48 7.79 -13.12
CA MET A 142 1.51 7.36 -12.17
C MET A 142 2.18 6.05 -12.59
N ALA A 143 1.40 5.06 -13.03
CA ALA A 143 1.97 3.79 -13.51
C ALA A 143 2.90 4.02 -14.69
N LYS A 144 2.52 4.87 -15.65
CA LYS A 144 3.33 5.25 -16.79
C LYS A 144 4.62 5.97 -16.39
N GLU A 145 4.52 6.93 -15.46
CA GLU A 145 5.68 7.65 -14.91
C GLU A 145 6.68 6.69 -14.26
N PHE A 146 6.19 5.69 -13.51
CA PHE A 146 7.02 4.70 -12.81
C PHE A 146 7.46 3.55 -13.74
N GLY A 147 7.01 3.56 -15.00
CA GLY A 147 7.29 2.51 -15.98
C GLY A 147 6.71 1.16 -15.57
N LEU A 148 5.56 1.16 -14.93
CA LEU A 148 4.74 0.00 -14.58
C LEU A 148 3.71 -0.25 -15.68
N GLN A 149 3.25 -1.49 -15.79
CA GLN A 149 2.16 -1.81 -16.71
C GLN A 149 0.82 -1.43 -16.08
N TYR A 150 -0.07 -0.87 -16.89
CA TYR A 150 -1.42 -0.49 -16.46
C TYR A 150 -2.48 -1.14 -17.36
N ARG A 151 -3.59 -1.54 -16.77
CA ARG A 151 -4.79 -2.00 -17.46
C ARG A 151 -6.03 -1.49 -16.74
N ASN A 152 -6.90 -0.81 -17.47
CA ASN A 152 -8.23 -0.46 -17.01
C ASN A 152 -9.21 -1.57 -17.40
N VAL A 153 -9.85 -2.19 -16.41
CA VAL A 153 -10.87 -3.22 -16.63
C VAL A 153 -12.25 -2.58 -16.46
N ASP A 154 -12.68 -1.91 -17.52
CA ASP A 154 -13.99 -1.30 -17.68
C ASP A 154 -14.38 -0.35 -16.54
N ASN A 155 -13.42 0.45 -16.05
CA ASN A 155 -13.55 1.36 -14.90
C ASN A 155 -14.04 0.68 -13.60
N ARG A 156 -13.93 -0.63 -13.52
CA ARG A 156 -14.33 -1.42 -12.33
C ARG A 156 -13.13 -1.82 -11.50
N VAL A 157 -12.02 -2.19 -12.16
CA VAL A 157 -10.75 -2.49 -11.51
C VAL A 157 -9.62 -1.88 -12.32
N PHE A 158 -8.73 -1.15 -11.65
CA PHE A 158 -7.50 -0.64 -12.23
C PHE A 158 -6.36 -1.55 -11.81
N GLU A 159 -5.73 -2.22 -12.77
CA GLU A 159 -4.56 -3.07 -12.53
C GLU A 159 -3.27 -2.31 -12.77
N VAL A 160 -2.32 -2.47 -11.85
CA VAL A 160 -0.94 -2.06 -12.08
C VAL A 160 -0.03 -3.25 -11.84
N LYS A 161 0.87 -3.55 -12.79
CA LYS A 161 1.78 -4.70 -12.68
C LYS A 161 3.24 -4.28 -12.73
N LEU A 162 4.02 -4.95 -11.89
CA LEU A 162 5.47 -5.00 -11.99
C LEU A 162 5.86 -6.44 -12.37
N PRO A 163 6.29 -6.69 -13.62
CA PRO A 163 6.58 -8.03 -14.11
C PRO A 163 7.70 -8.71 -13.32
N GLY A 164 7.51 -9.98 -13.04
CA GLY A 164 8.53 -10.91 -12.54
C GLY A 164 8.99 -11.86 -13.64
N SER A 165 9.98 -12.69 -13.34
CA SER A 165 10.58 -13.64 -14.29
C SER A 165 9.83 -14.97 -14.41
N GLY A 166 8.99 -15.31 -13.42
CA GLY A 166 8.21 -16.54 -13.41
C GLY A 166 6.76 -16.34 -13.83
N PRO A 167 6.02 -17.44 -14.00
CA PRO A 167 4.63 -17.40 -14.46
C PRO A 167 3.64 -16.98 -13.37
N ASP A 168 4.02 -17.08 -12.11
CA ASP A 168 3.14 -16.84 -10.98
C ASP A 168 3.00 -15.34 -10.70
N GLU A 169 1.84 -14.96 -10.13
CA GLU A 169 1.58 -13.60 -9.68
C GLU A 169 1.34 -13.55 -8.17
N PHE A 170 1.64 -12.40 -7.59
CA PHE A 170 1.27 -12.04 -6.23
C PHE A 170 0.35 -10.82 -6.28
N GLY A 171 -0.86 -10.96 -5.72
CA GLY A 171 -1.88 -9.93 -5.73
C GLY A 171 -1.81 -9.03 -4.52
N ILE A 172 -2.09 -7.75 -4.75
CA ILE A 172 -2.34 -6.75 -3.71
C ILE A 172 -3.69 -6.14 -4.04
N LEU A 173 -4.65 -6.22 -3.12
CA LEU A 173 -5.99 -5.68 -3.30
C LEU A 173 -6.16 -4.43 -2.46
N THR A 174 -6.72 -3.41 -3.07
CA THR A 174 -7.08 -2.11 -2.50
C THR A 174 -8.36 -1.62 -3.16
N HIS A 175 -8.94 -0.53 -2.66
CA HIS A 175 -10.10 0.09 -3.29
C HIS A 175 -9.95 1.61 -3.43
N SER A 176 -10.68 2.19 -4.36
CA SER A 176 -10.64 3.62 -4.67
C SER A 176 -11.88 4.38 -4.24
N ASP A 177 -13.02 3.71 -4.11
CA ASP A 177 -14.25 4.33 -3.63
C ASP A 177 -14.15 4.66 -2.13
N VAL A 178 -14.97 5.57 -1.70
CA VAL A 178 -14.99 6.05 -0.31
C VAL A 178 -16.43 6.24 0.14
N VAL A 179 -16.69 6.05 1.43
CA VAL A 179 -18.00 6.31 2.03
C VAL A 179 -18.36 7.78 1.96
N PRO A 180 -19.66 8.12 1.95
CA PRO A 180 -20.14 9.49 1.98
C PRO A 180 -19.60 10.29 3.17
N VAL A 181 -19.60 11.60 3.04
CA VAL A 181 -19.17 12.53 4.08
C VAL A 181 -20.34 13.43 4.51
N VAL A 182 -20.39 13.74 5.79
CA VAL A 182 -21.19 14.83 6.33
C VAL A 182 -20.23 15.97 6.60
N ALA A 183 -20.22 16.98 5.72
CA ALA A 183 -19.21 18.03 5.75
C ALA A 183 -19.15 18.80 7.08
N ASP A 184 -20.28 18.99 7.75
CA ASP A 184 -20.35 19.69 9.03
C ASP A 184 -19.73 18.89 10.21
N GLU A 185 -19.49 17.59 10.05
CA GLU A 185 -18.82 16.75 11.03
C GLU A 185 -17.28 16.78 10.87
N TRP A 186 -16.78 17.37 9.80
CA TRP A 186 -15.32 17.48 9.55
C TRP A 186 -14.75 18.70 10.28
N VAL A 187 -14.77 18.62 11.61
CA VAL A 187 -14.30 19.67 12.51
C VAL A 187 -13.35 19.04 13.53
N LEU A 188 -12.19 19.65 13.75
CA LEU A 188 -11.27 19.24 14.80
C LEU A 188 -11.75 19.70 16.19
N ASP A 189 -11.17 19.14 17.25
CA ASP A 189 -11.53 19.47 18.63
C ASP A 189 -11.38 20.96 18.97
N ASP A 190 -10.52 21.68 18.26
CA ASP A 190 -10.32 23.13 18.39
C ASP A 190 -11.29 23.98 17.56
N GLY A 191 -12.25 23.35 16.88
CA GLY A 191 -13.24 24.00 16.02
C GLY A 191 -12.76 24.26 14.60
N THR A 192 -11.56 23.87 14.22
CA THR A 192 -11.05 24.04 12.86
C THR A 192 -11.84 23.16 11.88
N LYS A 193 -12.50 23.79 10.90
CA LYS A 193 -13.20 23.08 9.83
C LYS A 193 -12.22 22.56 8.78
N LEU A 194 -12.40 21.31 8.36
CA LEU A 194 -11.63 20.64 7.32
C LEU A 194 -12.50 20.40 6.08
N ASP A 195 -11.87 20.44 4.91
CA ASP A 195 -12.46 19.92 3.68
C ASP A 195 -12.14 18.42 3.58
N PRO A 196 -13.15 17.55 3.55
CA PRO A 196 -12.93 16.09 3.46
C PRO A 196 -12.12 15.64 2.23
N PHE A 197 -12.19 16.39 1.13
CA PHE A 197 -11.51 16.07 -0.12
C PHE A 197 -10.23 16.90 -0.37
N LYS A 198 -9.74 17.54 0.69
CA LYS A 198 -8.43 18.20 0.69
C LYS A 198 -7.58 17.63 1.79
N LEU A 199 -6.53 16.87 1.42
CA LEU A 199 -5.62 16.32 2.41
C LEU A 199 -4.98 17.45 3.21
N THR A 200 -5.27 17.52 4.51
CA THR A 200 -4.80 18.57 5.41
C THR A 200 -3.91 17.98 6.48
N ARG A 201 -2.73 18.56 6.67
CA ARG A 201 -1.81 18.17 7.74
C ARG A 201 -2.00 19.04 8.96
N VAL A 202 -2.28 18.40 10.11
CA VAL A 202 -2.35 19.07 11.41
C VAL A 202 -1.44 18.32 12.38
N GLY A 203 -0.40 18.97 12.85
CA GLY A 203 0.64 18.30 13.63
C GLY A 203 1.31 17.17 12.85
N GLY A 204 1.28 15.96 13.41
CA GLY A 204 1.81 14.75 12.78
C GLY A 204 0.78 13.96 11.94
N ASN A 205 -0.48 14.36 11.94
CA ASN A 205 -1.58 13.64 11.32
C ASN A 205 -1.97 14.21 9.96
N LEU A 206 -2.47 13.34 9.08
CA LEU A 206 -3.06 13.69 7.78
C LEU A 206 -4.56 13.41 7.83
N TYR A 207 -5.36 14.41 7.49
CA TYR A 207 -6.82 14.34 7.49
C TYR A 207 -7.33 14.48 6.06
N GLY A 208 -8.16 13.54 5.63
CA GLY A 208 -8.82 13.55 4.33
C GLY A 208 -9.61 12.26 4.13
N ARG A 209 -10.78 12.32 3.51
CA ARG A 209 -11.58 11.12 3.20
C ARG A 209 -10.81 10.22 2.24
N GLY A 210 -10.60 8.95 2.62
CA GLY A 210 -9.80 8.00 1.87
C GLY A 210 -8.29 8.07 2.16
N SER A 211 -7.81 8.95 3.06
CA SER A 211 -6.38 9.05 3.37
C SER A 211 -5.82 7.79 4.03
N ILE A 212 -6.63 7.06 4.79
CA ILE A 212 -6.27 5.77 5.40
C ILE A 212 -7.01 4.61 4.73
N ASP A 213 -8.22 4.82 4.30
CA ASP A 213 -9.17 3.84 3.77
C ASP A 213 -9.68 4.32 2.40
N ASP A 214 -9.05 3.91 1.23
CA ASP A 214 -7.83 3.11 1.12
C ASP A 214 -6.82 3.76 0.15
N LYS A 215 -7.01 5.05 -0.25
CA LYS A 215 -6.15 5.78 -1.22
C LYS A 215 -4.71 5.93 -0.75
N GLY A 216 -4.49 6.02 0.56
CA GLY A 216 -3.15 6.08 1.14
C GLY A 216 -2.37 4.78 0.90
N SER A 217 -3.04 3.63 1.00
CA SER A 217 -2.45 2.32 0.68
C SER A 217 -2.11 2.23 -0.80
N ILE A 218 -2.99 2.70 -1.70
CA ILE A 218 -2.72 2.73 -3.14
C ILE A 218 -1.45 3.53 -3.44
N ALA A 219 -1.34 4.76 -2.92
CA ALA A 219 -0.16 5.60 -3.11
C ALA A 219 1.11 4.91 -2.58
N THR A 220 1.03 4.30 -1.40
CA THR A 220 2.15 3.59 -0.76
C THR A 220 2.62 2.40 -1.61
N VAL A 221 1.68 1.59 -2.13
CA VAL A 221 2.01 0.43 -2.98
C VAL A 221 2.66 0.85 -4.28
N LEU A 222 2.12 1.88 -4.95
CA LEU A 222 2.69 2.37 -6.20
C LEU A 222 4.16 2.81 -6.03
N TYR A 223 4.47 3.54 -4.96
CA TYR A 223 5.86 3.93 -4.64
C TYR A 223 6.72 2.75 -4.18
N ALA A 224 6.15 1.74 -3.52
CA ALA A 224 6.88 0.52 -3.20
C ALA A 224 7.22 -0.29 -4.46
N MET A 225 6.28 -0.44 -5.39
CA MET A 225 6.53 -1.09 -6.68
C MET A 225 7.60 -0.33 -7.50
N LYS A 226 7.55 1.01 -7.50
CA LYS A 226 8.60 1.86 -8.07
C LYS A 226 9.96 1.58 -7.45
N ALA A 227 10.05 1.58 -6.13
CA ALA A 227 11.31 1.35 -5.41
C ALA A 227 11.88 -0.06 -5.67
N VAL A 228 11.04 -1.09 -5.68
CA VAL A 228 11.46 -2.46 -6.03
C VAL A 228 12.00 -2.52 -7.45
N LYS A 229 11.30 -1.90 -8.41
CA LYS A 229 11.78 -1.81 -9.80
C LYS A 229 13.13 -1.12 -9.92
N GLU A 230 13.29 0.03 -9.28
CA GLU A 230 14.51 0.85 -9.32
C GLU A 230 15.69 0.20 -8.58
N SER A 231 15.41 -0.66 -7.60
CA SER A 231 16.46 -1.41 -6.90
C SER A 231 17.17 -2.45 -7.76
N GLY A 232 16.56 -2.87 -8.87
CA GLY A 232 17.10 -3.94 -9.71
C GLY A 232 17.05 -5.33 -9.07
N LEU A 233 16.39 -5.50 -7.93
CA LEU A 233 16.19 -6.82 -7.32
C LEU A 233 15.35 -7.73 -8.24
N PRO A 234 15.80 -8.97 -8.48
CA PRO A 234 15.06 -9.89 -9.31
C PRO A 234 13.75 -10.30 -8.64
N LEU A 235 12.65 -10.18 -9.37
CA LEU A 235 11.34 -10.67 -8.94
C LEU A 235 11.08 -12.05 -9.53
N ALA A 236 10.78 -13.04 -8.69
CA ALA A 236 10.35 -14.36 -9.15
C ALA A 236 8.88 -14.37 -9.61
N ARG A 237 8.07 -13.46 -9.07
CA ARG A 237 6.63 -13.35 -9.37
C ARG A 237 6.29 -11.94 -9.85
N THR A 238 5.35 -11.84 -10.76
CA THR A 238 4.74 -10.56 -11.10
C THR A 238 3.94 -10.03 -9.91
N ILE A 239 4.15 -8.78 -9.54
CA ILE A 239 3.30 -8.09 -8.56
C ILE A 239 2.12 -7.49 -9.31
N ARG A 240 0.89 -7.80 -8.89
CA ARG A 240 -0.35 -7.25 -9.43
C ARG A 240 -1.10 -6.47 -8.35
N LEU A 241 -1.08 -5.15 -8.44
CA LEU A 241 -1.96 -4.30 -7.67
C LEU A 241 -3.32 -4.25 -8.37
N MET A 242 -4.39 -4.55 -7.65
CA MET A 242 -5.78 -4.48 -8.10
C MET A 242 -6.50 -3.44 -7.26
N ILE A 243 -6.97 -2.39 -7.90
CA ILE A 243 -7.68 -1.28 -7.25
C ILE A 243 -9.13 -1.36 -7.68
N GLU A 244 -9.99 -1.85 -6.80
CA GLU A 244 -11.41 -1.93 -7.08
C GLU A 244 -12.15 -0.61 -6.83
N THR A 245 -13.40 -0.53 -7.29
CA THR A 245 -14.16 0.73 -7.29
C THR A 245 -15.50 0.64 -6.58
N THR A 246 -15.78 -0.45 -5.86
CA THR A 246 -17.07 -0.69 -5.19
C THR A 246 -16.95 -1.47 -3.88
N GLU A 247 -15.81 -1.42 -3.19
CA GLU A 247 -15.59 -2.14 -1.93
C GLU A 247 -16.64 -1.71 -0.90
N GLU A 248 -16.78 -0.43 -0.66
CA GLU A 248 -17.68 0.21 0.31
C GLU A 248 -19.18 -0.02 0.01
N THR A 249 -19.49 -0.64 -1.11
CA THR A 249 -20.86 -0.82 -1.58
C THR A 249 -21.16 -2.24 -2.07
N GLY A 250 -20.37 -3.23 -1.60
CA GLY A 250 -20.64 -4.66 -1.78
C GLY A 250 -19.79 -5.40 -2.80
N GLY A 251 -18.72 -4.79 -3.32
CA GLY A 251 -17.68 -5.47 -4.09
C GLY A 251 -18.12 -5.99 -5.47
N ASP A 252 -19.07 -5.34 -6.12
CA ASP A 252 -19.54 -5.79 -7.44
C ASP A 252 -18.49 -5.68 -8.53
N ALA A 253 -17.54 -4.73 -8.38
CA ALA A 253 -16.41 -4.58 -9.29
C ALA A 253 -15.51 -5.82 -9.26
N MET A 254 -15.24 -6.37 -8.07
CA MET A 254 -14.45 -7.61 -7.95
C MET A 254 -15.20 -8.85 -8.44
N LYS A 255 -16.52 -8.92 -8.27
CA LYS A 255 -17.33 -10.00 -8.87
C LYS A 255 -17.20 -10.00 -10.39
N TYR A 256 -17.34 -8.80 -10.99
CA TYR A 256 -17.16 -8.61 -12.43
C TYR A 256 -15.75 -8.98 -12.90
N TYR A 257 -14.74 -8.52 -12.17
CA TYR A 257 -13.34 -8.76 -12.48
C TYR A 257 -12.99 -10.26 -12.46
N ARG A 258 -13.45 -11.00 -11.44
CA ARG A 258 -13.26 -12.45 -11.33
C ARG A 258 -13.88 -13.23 -12.49
N ALA A 259 -14.96 -12.74 -13.09
CA ALA A 259 -15.56 -13.37 -14.26
C ALA A 259 -14.71 -13.20 -15.52
N LYS A 260 -13.80 -12.24 -15.54
CA LYS A 260 -12.95 -11.92 -16.71
C LYS A 260 -11.47 -12.27 -16.53
N THR A 261 -11.02 -12.48 -15.31
CA THR A 261 -9.60 -12.60 -14.99
C THR A 261 -9.38 -13.62 -13.88
N THR A 262 -8.39 -14.49 -14.04
CA THR A 262 -7.92 -15.35 -12.95
C THR A 262 -7.18 -14.50 -11.92
N LEU A 263 -7.56 -14.64 -10.66
CA LEU A 263 -6.87 -13.98 -9.56
C LEU A 263 -5.55 -14.69 -9.26
N PRO A 264 -4.54 -13.95 -8.76
CA PRO A 264 -3.35 -14.57 -8.20
C PRO A 264 -3.70 -15.55 -7.09
N GLU A 265 -2.95 -16.65 -6.98
CA GLU A 265 -3.16 -17.65 -5.91
C GLU A 265 -2.91 -17.05 -4.52
N TYR A 266 -1.93 -16.16 -4.42
CA TYR A 266 -1.57 -15.46 -3.18
C TYR A 266 -1.91 -14.00 -3.29
N ASN A 267 -2.69 -13.51 -2.33
CA ASN A 267 -3.11 -12.11 -2.28
C ASN A 267 -3.00 -11.58 -0.86
N ILE A 268 -2.75 -10.27 -0.76
CA ILE A 268 -2.96 -9.50 0.47
C ILE A 268 -3.98 -8.41 0.19
N VAL A 269 -4.76 -8.08 1.20
CA VAL A 269 -5.69 -6.95 1.21
C VAL A 269 -5.12 -5.90 2.16
N LEU A 270 -5.00 -4.65 1.71
CA LEU A 270 -4.39 -3.58 2.51
C LEU A 270 -5.44 -2.69 3.17
N ASP A 271 -6.59 -3.26 3.46
CA ASP A 271 -7.73 -2.58 4.06
C ASP A 271 -8.06 -3.19 5.42
N SER A 272 -7.11 -3.12 6.34
CA SER A 272 -7.30 -3.68 7.68
C SER A 272 -6.30 -3.13 8.70
N LYS A 273 -6.45 -3.57 9.95
CA LYS A 273 -5.58 -3.18 11.06
C LYS A 273 -4.24 -3.90 11.01
N TYR A 274 -3.19 -3.20 11.43
CA TYR A 274 -1.85 -3.76 11.55
C TYR A 274 -1.65 -4.54 12.87
N PRO A 275 -0.76 -5.55 12.93
CA PRO A 275 0.17 -5.94 11.85
C PRO A 275 -0.48 -6.80 10.75
N ALA A 276 -1.45 -7.61 11.05
CA ALA A 276 -2.19 -8.42 10.09
C ALA A 276 -3.48 -8.98 10.73
N VAL A 277 -4.56 -9.05 9.95
CA VAL A 277 -5.77 -9.79 10.28
C VAL A 277 -5.71 -11.10 9.51
N VAL A 278 -5.74 -12.23 10.22
CA VAL A 278 -5.64 -13.58 9.63
C VAL A 278 -6.95 -14.35 9.67
N ALA A 279 -7.97 -13.78 10.36
CA ALA A 279 -9.31 -14.36 10.42
C ALA A 279 -10.33 -13.26 10.74
N GLU A 280 -11.50 -13.36 10.14
CA GLU A 280 -12.62 -12.45 10.34
C GLU A 280 -13.90 -13.21 10.64
N LYS A 281 -14.85 -12.53 11.30
CA LYS A 281 -16.21 -13.03 11.47
C LYS A 281 -16.99 -12.77 10.20
N GLY A 282 -17.85 -13.72 9.83
CA GLY A 282 -18.91 -13.42 8.87
C GLY A 282 -19.88 -12.39 9.45
N SER A 283 -20.32 -11.43 8.65
CA SER A 283 -21.39 -10.51 9.02
C SER A 283 -22.56 -10.64 8.05
N GLY A 284 -23.75 -10.38 8.55
CA GLY A 284 -24.99 -10.40 7.76
C GLY A 284 -26.03 -9.49 8.38
N ALA A 285 -26.87 -8.91 7.53
CA ALA A 285 -28.01 -8.11 7.96
C ALA A 285 -29.31 -8.81 7.55
N LEU A 286 -30.27 -8.85 8.46
CA LEU A 286 -31.62 -9.28 8.20
C LEU A 286 -32.56 -8.07 8.31
N ARG A 287 -33.40 -7.88 7.29
CA ARG A 287 -34.49 -6.90 7.32
C ARG A 287 -35.83 -7.65 7.40
N ALA A 288 -36.54 -7.44 8.49
CA ALA A 288 -37.94 -7.90 8.63
C ALA A 288 -38.86 -6.69 8.44
N SER A 289 -39.89 -6.85 7.61
CA SER A 289 -40.96 -5.87 7.41
C SER A 289 -42.27 -6.47 7.87
N PHE A 290 -42.92 -5.78 8.78
CA PHE A 290 -44.24 -6.15 9.28
C PHE A 290 -45.24 -5.12 8.77
N PRO A 291 -46.23 -5.53 7.92
CA PRO A 291 -47.27 -4.60 7.53
C PRO A 291 -48.11 -4.25 8.75
N LEU A 292 -48.40 -2.97 8.95
CA LEU A 292 -49.38 -2.54 9.92
C LEU A 292 -50.74 -3.05 9.46
N GLN A 293 -51.41 -3.84 10.30
CA GLN A 293 -52.82 -4.12 10.10
C GLN A 293 -53.59 -2.85 10.42
N ALA A 294 -54.43 -2.41 9.44
CA ALA A 294 -55.32 -1.28 9.62
C ALA A 294 -56.48 -1.61 10.58
#